data_d871ef5c911ca8a2a0bfaed27f2c35e2
#
_entry.id   d871ef5c911ca8a2a0bfaed27f2c35e2
#
_cell.length_a   1.000
_cell.length_b   1.000
_cell.length_c   1.000
_cell.angle_alpha   90.00
_cell.angle_beta   90.00
_cell.angle_gamma   90.00
#
_symmetry.space_group_name_H-M   'P 1'
#
loop_
_entity.id
_entity.type
_entity.pdbx_description
1 polymer ?
#
loop_
_entity_poly.entity_id
_entity_poly.type
_entity_poly.pdbx_seq_one_letter_code
_entity_poly.pdbx_strand_id
1 'polypeptide(L)'
;MQDPEALDVVADVALCVVEVEGPVEKEVIYTRVRLAWGLGRAGQVVRDRIDRGLRRLVKQGKIVHVGTAYDRPGHEPEFARTPAERCARRVAEVPAAERQLVLRNVVDEGPGVHREDLLREAARFFGWARLGADIRDALTGDIDALIAAGDLVESEGGMMPEEDS
;
A
#
# COMPACT_ATOMS: atom_id res chain seq x y z
N MET A 1 22.24 -25.36 -9.49
CA MET A 1 21.69 -25.18 -10.83
C MET A 1 20.30 -24.59 -10.64
N GLN A 2 20.07 -23.34 -11.09
CA GLN A 2 18.82 -22.64 -10.87
C GLN A 2 17.89 -23.02 -12.01
N ASP A 3 16.79 -23.67 -11.69
CA ASP A 3 15.78 -24.07 -12.67
C ASP A 3 15.06 -22.80 -13.19
N PRO A 4 15.24 -22.42 -14.47
CA PRO A 4 14.60 -21.23 -15.03
C PRO A 4 13.08 -21.36 -15.08
N GLU A 5 12.53 -22.55 -15.25
CA GLU A 5 11.08 -22.78 -15.26
C GLU A 5 10.46 -22.46 -13.91
N ALA A 6 11.14 -22.82 -12.80
CA ALA A 6 10.66 -22.49 -11.46
C ALA A 6 10.67 -20.98 -11.17
N LEU A 7 11.55 -20.19 -11.81
CA LEU A 7 11.57 -18.75 -11.69
C LEU A 7 10.42 -18.11 -12.48
N ASP A 8 10.09 -18.65 -13.63
CA ASP A 8 9.01 -18.15 -14.48
C ASP A 8 7.66 -18.35 -13.77
N VAL A 9 7.40 -19.52 -13.21
CA VAL A 9 6.18 -19.79 -12.43
C VAL A 9 6.07 -18.85 -11.21
N VAL A 10 7.17 -18.59 -10.51
CA VAL A 10 7.20 -17.63 -9.38
C VAL A 10 6.83 -16.23 -9.84
N ALA A 11 7.41 -15.80 -10.95
CA ALA A 11 7.16 -14.47 -11.51
C ALA A 11 5.69 -14.34 -11.98
N ASP A 12 5.13 -15.37 -12.61
CA ASP A 12 3.74 -15.37 -13.06
C ASP A 12 2.75 -15.27 -11.89
N VAL A 13 2.97 -16.03 -10.81
CA VAL A 13 2.13 -15.92 -9.60
C VAL A 13 2.28 -14.54 -8.96
N ALA A 14 3.49 -14.01 -8.87
CA ALA A 14 3.72 -12.67 -8.33
C ALA A 14 3.04 -11.59 -9.20
N LEU A 15 3.06 -11.74 -10.53
CA LEU A 15 2.37 -10.85 -11.46
C LEU A 15 0.86 -10.88 -11.22
N CYS A 16 0.24 -12.06 -11.14
CA CYS A 16 -1.18 -12.19 -10.83
C CYS A 16 -1.55 -11.50 -9.50
N VAL A 17 -0.71 -11.62 -8.47
CA VAL A 17 -0.95 -10.93 -7.19
C VAL A 17 -0.97 -9.42 -7.39
N VAL A 18 0.00 -8.85 -8.13
CA VAL A 18 0.07 -7.42 -8.40
C VAL A 18 -1.11 -6.95 -9.28
N GLU A 19 -1.51 -7.74 -10.28
CA GLU A 19 -2.63 -7.41 -11.15
C GLU A 19 -3.98 -7.36 -10.40
N VAL A 20 -4.15 -8.21 -9.40
CA VAL A 20 -5.41 -8.33 -8.64
C VAL A 20 -5.41 -7.43 -7.40
N GLU A 21 -4.29 -7.36 -6.67
CA GLU A 21 -4.21 -6.69 -5.36
C GLU A 21 -3.40 -5.38 -5.40
N GLY A 22 -2.88 -4.97 -6.57
CA GLY A 22 -2.09 -3.74 -6.68
C GLY A 22 -2.89 -2.46 -6.37
N PRO A 23 -2.27 -1.47 -5.75
CA PRO A 23 -0.92 -1.49 -5.20
C PRO A 23 -0.77 -2.47 -4.03
N VAL A 24 0.33 -3.21 -3.96
CA VAL A 24 0.53 -4.28 -2.98
C VAL A 24 1.95 -4.30 -2.42
N GLU A 25 2.05 -4.38 -1.09
CA GLU A 25 3.33 -4.46 -0.40
C GLU A 25 4.06 -5.79 -0.63
N LYS A 26 5.39 -5.75 -0.68
CA LYS A 26 6.22 -6.92 -0.97
C LYS A 26 5.99 -8.08 0.01
N GLU A 27 5.79 -7.82 1.28
CA GLU A 27 5.51 -8.85 2.28
C GLU A 27 4.17 -9.56 2.04
N VAL A 28 3.19 -8.85 1.49
CA VAL A 28 1.91 -9.44 1.08
C VAL A 28 2.13 -10.36 -0.12
N ILE A 29 2.93 -9.94 -1.11
CA ILE A 29 3.28 -10.80 -2.26
C ILE A 29 3.97 -12.08 -1.79
N TYR A 30 4.94 -12.01 -0.88
CA TYR A 30 5.58 -13.20 -0.29
C TYR A 30 4.54 -14.14 0.34
N THR A 31 3.58 -13.58 1.05
CA THR A 31 2.52 -14.35 1.70
C THR A 31 1.61 -15.04 0.69
N ARG A 32 1.16 -14.32 -0.35
CA ARG A 32 0.29 -14.86 -1.40
C ARG A 32 0.98 -15.96 -2.21
N VAL A 33 2.21 -15.71 -2.66
CA VAL A 33 3.00 -16.68 -3.42
C VAL A 33 3.25 -17.94 -2.57
N ARG A 34 3.61 -17.79 -1.30
CA ARG A 34 3.79 -18.91 -0.36
C ARG A 34 2.52 -19.74 -0.22
N LEU A 35 1.37 -19.09 -0.05
CA LEU A 35 0.08 -19.76 0.11
C LEU A 35 -0.32 -20.52 -1.16
N ALA A 36 -0.09 -19.94 -2.34
CA ALA A 36 -0.35 -20.59 -3.63
C ALA A 36 0.41 -21.92 -3.79
N TRP A 37 1.55 -22.08 -3.11
CA TRP A 37 2.32 -23.33 -3.10
C TRP A 37 2.12 -24.20 -1.85
N GLY A 38 1.18 -23.86 -0.98
CA GLY A 38 0.92 -24.61 0.25
C GLY A 38 2.10 -24.65 1.23
N LEU A 39 3.02 -23.68 1.15
CA LEU A 39 4.19 -23.62 2.02
C LEU A 39 3.85 -22.98 3.36
N GLY A 40 4.21 -23.61 4.47
CA GLY A 40 3.99 -23.08 5.82
C GLY A 40 4.79 -21.80 6.11
N ARG A 41 6.00 -21.66 5.55
CA ARG A 41 6.88 -20.50 5.68
C ARG A 41 7.58 -20.19 4.35
N ALA A 42 7.73 -18.90 4.03
CA ALA A 42 8.64 -18.45 2.97
C ALA A 42 10.06 -18.36 3.56
N GLY A 43 10.85 -19.41 3.40
CA GLY A 43 12.28 -19.35 3.73
C GLY A 43 13.03 -18.37 2.82
N GLN A 44 14.28 -18.01 3.21
CA GLN A 44 15.09 -17.03 2.48
C GLN A 44 15.20 -17.34 0.98
N VAL A 45 15.40 -18.60 0.61
CA VAL A 45 15.51 -19.05 -0.78
C VAL A 45 14.25 -18.74 -1.60
N VAL A 46 13.07 -18.88 -1.00
CA VAL A 46 11.78 -18.56 -1.65
C VAL A 46 11.64 -17.05 -1.82
N ARG A 47 11.96 -16.27 -0.79
CA ARG A 47 11.97 -14.80 -0.85
C ARG A 47 12.91 -14.28 -1.94
N ASP A 48 14.14 -14.81 -2.00
CA ASP A 48 15.13 -14.44 -3.03
C ASP A 48 14.66 -14.76 -4.46
N ARG A 49 13.88 -15.83 -4.62
CA ARG A 49 13.28 -16.16 -5.92
C ARG A 49 12.18 -15.18 -6.29
N ILE A 50 11.29 -14.84 -5.35
CA ILE A 50 10.25 -13.85 -5.56
C ILE A 50 10.87 -12.50 -5.90
N ASP A 51 11.88 -12.06 -5.17
CA ASP A 51 12.59 -10.81 -5.43
C ASP A 51 13.22 -10.76 -6.81
N ARG A 52 13.78 -11.87 -7.28
CA ARG A 52 14.29 -11.95 -8.66
C ARG A 52 13.18 -11.88 -9.69
N GLY A 53 12.05 -12.54 -9.44
CA GLY A 53 10.87 -12.48 -10.28
C GLY A 53 10.33 -11.05 -10.38
N LEU A 54 10.14 -10.37 -9.26
CA LEU A 54 9.67 -8.98 -9.20
C LEU A 54 10.61 -8.02 -9.95
N ARG A 55 11.93 -8.11 -9.71
CA ARG A 55 12.90 -7.29 -10.47
C ARG A 55 12.84 -7.53 -11.98
N ARG A 56 12.62 -8.78 -12.40
CA ARG A 56 12.45 -9.12 -13.83
C ARG A 56 11.18 -8.49 -14.39
N LEU A 57 10.05 -8.59 -13.68
CA LEU A 57 8.77 -8.00 -14.09
C LEU A 57 8.85 -6.48 -14.20
N VAL A 58 9.52 -5.81 -13.26
CA VAL A 58 9.80 -4.36 -13.34
C VAL A 58 10.65 -4.03 -14.56
N LYS A 59 11.73 -4.79 -14.82
CA LYS A 59 12.59 -4.59 -16.00
C LYS A 59 11.83 -4.80 -17.32
N GLN A 60 10.83 -5.67 -17.34
CA GLN A 60 9.97 -5.92 -18.49
C GLN A 60 8.83 -4.89 -18.63
N GLY A 61 8.69 -3.93 -17.67
CA GLY A 61 7.61 -2.96 -17.67
C GLY A 61 6.22 -3.54 -17.39
N LYS A 62 6.14 -4.79 -16.88
CA LYS A 62 4.87 -5.43 -16.53
C LYS A 62 4.29 -4.95 -15.22
N ILE A 63 5.16 -4.56 -14.30
CA ILE A 63 4.80 -3.94 -13.03
C ILE A 63 5.73 -2.76 -12.77
N VAL A 64 5.32 -1.86 -11.88
CA VAL A 64 6.12 -0.73 -11.39
C VAL A 64 6.33 -0.84 -9.89
N HIS A 65 7.42 -0.26 -9.41
CA HIS A 65 7.71 -0.14 -7.98
C HIS A 65 7.38 1.29 -7.55
N VAL A 66 6.40 1.45 -6.68
CA VAL A 66 5.93 2.75 -6.18
C VAL A 66 6.13 2.81 -4.67
N GLY A 67 7.08 3.61 -4.20
CA GLY A 67 7.47 3.62 -2.78
C GLY A 67 7.97 2.25 -2.34
N THR A 68 7.24 1.57 -1.44
CA THR A 68 7.52 0.23 -0.95
C THR A 68 6.65 -0.86 -1.61
N ALA A 69 5.67 -0.45 -2.41
CA ALA A 69 4.69 -1.31 -3.05
C ALA A 69 5.01 -1.60 -4.52
N TYR A 70 4.35 -2.62 -5.06
CA TYR A 70 4.34 -2.95 -6.48
C TYR A 70 2.93 -2.75 -7.04
N ASP A 71 2.85 -2.22 -8.26
CA ASP A 71 1.57 -1.94 -8.91
C ASP A 71 1.64 -2.15 -10.43
N ARG A 72 0.50 -2.08 -11.09
CA ARG A 72 0.37 -2.05 -12.55
C ARG A 72 0.87 -0.70 -13.07
N PRO A 73 1.52 -0.65 -14.24
CA PRO A 73 1.90 0.62 -14.86
C PRO A 73 0.68 1.52 -15.10
N GLY A 74 0.77 2.78 -14.70
CA GLY A 74 -0.30 3.78 -14.89
C GLY A 74 -1.57 3.56 -14.05
N HIS A 75 -1.52 2.69 -13.06
CA HIS A 75 -2.63 2.47 -12.15
C HIS A 75 -2.60 3.49 -11.01
N GLU A 76 -3.72 4.18 -10.82
CA GLU A 76 -4.00 5.00 -9.64
C GLU A 76 -5.10 4.32 -8.82
N PRO A 77 -4.93 4.14 -7.51
CA PRO A 77 -5.96 3.51 -6.70
C PRO A 77 -7.20 4.40 -6.63
N GLU A 78 -8.32 3.91 -7.14
CA GLU A 78 -9.62 4.60 -7.11
C GLU A 78 -10.38 4.36 -5.81
N PHE A 79 -10.00 3.32 -5.05
CA PHE A 79 -10.64 2.97 -3.79
C PHE A 79 -9.64 2.40 -2.79
N ALA A 80 -9.89 2.65 -1.52
CA ALA A 80 -9.17 2.03 -0.42
C ALA A 80 -9.96 0.82 0.10
N ARG A 81 -9.24 -0.28 0.38
CA ARG A 81 -9.85 -1.52 0.87
C ARG A 81 -10.15 -1.43 2.35
N THR A 82 -11.42 -1.54 2.72
CA THR A 82 -11.83 -1.70 4.11
C THR A 82 -11.40 -3.06 4.67
N PRO A 83 -11.14 -3.17 5.98
CA PRO A 83 -10.84 -4.45 6.59
C PRO A 83 -12.06 -5.39 6.45
N ALA A 84 -11.80 -6.65 6.08
CA ALA A 84 -12.80 -7.71 6.24
C ALA A 84 -13.09 -7.91 7.73
N GLU A 85 -14.29 -8.40 8.08
CA GLU A 85 -14.64 -8.66 9.47
C GLU A 85 -13.53 -9.44 10.21
N ARG A 86 -13.00 -8.86 11.27
CA ARG A 86 -11.93 -9.41 12.13
C ARG A 86 -10.54 -9.53 11.51
N CYS A 87 -10.25 -8.87 10.39
CA CYS A 87 -8.96 -8.95 9.71
C CYS A 87 -8.43 -7.59 9.27
N ALA A 88 -8.07 -6.74 10.25
CA ALA A 88 -7.37 -5.49 9.94
C ALA A 88 -5.96 -5.80 9.43
N ARG A 89 -5.58 -5.22 8.29
CA ARG A 89 -4.20 -5.25 7.78
C ARG A 89 -3.31 -4.42 8.69
N ARG A 90 -2.07 -4.85 8.91
CA ARG A 90 -1.08 -4.00 9.59
C ARG A 90 -0.75 -2.79 8.72
N VAL A 91 -0.35 -1.67 9.30
CA VAL A 91 -0.02 -0.46 8.57
C VAL A 91 1.04 -0.69 7.47
N ALA A 92 2.02 -1.54 7.75
CA ALA A 92 3.04 -1.95 6.78
C ALA A 92 2.52 -2.82 5.61
N GLU A 93 1.28 -3.29 5.67
CA GLU A 93 0.62 -4.08 4.62
C GLU A 93 -0.35 -3.22 3.77
N VAL A 94 -0.51 -1.96 4.15
CA VAL A 94 -1.34 -0.98 3.45
C VAL A 94 -0.43 0.00 2.71
N PRO A 95 -0.44 0.03 1.37
CA PRO A 95 0.38 0.94 0.59
C PRO A 95 0.10 2.42 0.90
N ALA A 96 1.12 3.27 0.80
CA ALA A 96 0.99 4.71 1.03
C ALA A 96 -0.10 5.34 0.16
N ALA A 97 -0.17 4.96 -1.13
CA ALA A 97 -1.19 5.48 -2.05
C ALA A 97 -2.64 5.19 -1.56
N GLU A 98 -2.87 4.02 -0.97
CA GLU A 98 -4.17 3.65 -0.40
C GLU A 98 -4.48 4.45 0.88
N ARG A 99 -3.46 4.69 1.73
CA ARG A 99 -3.61 5.51 2.94
C ARG A 99 -3.83 6.99 2.59
N GLN A 100 -3.10 7.50 1.61
CA GLN A 100 -3.24 8.88 1.11
C GLN A 100 -4.62 9.14 0.50
N LEU A 101 -5.17 8.15 -0.23
CA LEU A 101 -6.54 8.24 -0.75
C LEU A 101 -7.56 8.40 0.38
N VAL A 102 -7.44 7.63 1.46
CA VAL A 102 -8.33 7.77 2.63
C VAL A 102 -8.18 9.13 3.29
N LEU A 103 -6.94 9.62 3.46
CA LEU A 103 -6.69 10.94 4.06
C LEU A 103 -7.32 12.05 3.24
N ARG A 104 -7.20 12.04 1.90
CA ARG A 104 -7.86 13.00 1.01
C ARG A 104 -9.38 12.92 1.16
N ASN A 105 -9.95 11.73 1.06
CA ASN A 105 -11.41 11.56 1.16
C ASN A 105 -11.98 12.09 2.49
N VAL A 106 -11.28 11.88 3.61
CA VAL A 106 -11.69 12.42 4.91
C VAL A 106 -11.68 13.95 4.92
N VAL A 107 -10.68 14.57 4.30
CA VAL A 107 -10.60 16.03 4.18
C VAL A 107 -11.67 16.58 3.24
N ASP A 108 -11.92 15.89 2.11
CA ASP A 108 -12.96 16.28 1.15
C ASP A 108 -14.37 16.21 1.76
N GLU A 109 -14.64 15.18 2.60
CA GLU A 109 -15.92 15.03 3.29
C GLU A 109 -16.07 16.02 4.46
N GLY A 110 -14.97 16.45 5.08
CA GLY A 110 -14.94 17.35 6.23
C GLY A 110 -13.80 18.35 6.19
N PRO A 111 -13.85 19.35 5.28
CA PRO A 111 -12.84 20.40 5.25
C PRO A 111 -12.67 21.10 6.60
N GLY A 112 -11.42 21.38 6.99
CA GLY A 112 -11.11 21.96 8.30
C GLY A 112 -10.86 20.93 9.40
N VAL A 113 -10.78 19.65 9.07
CA VAL A 113 -10.42 18.61 10.05
C VAL A 113 -9.00 18.84 10.60
N HIS A 114 -8.83 18.81 11.91
CA HIS A 114 -7.51 18.94 12.53
C HIS A 114 -6.67 17.69 12.30
N ARG A 115 -5.35 17.85 12.17
CA ARG A 115 -4.39 16.76 11.89
C ARG A 115 -4.61 15.54 12.81
N GLU A 116 -4.80 15.75 14.09
CA GLU A 116 -4.99 14.66 15.06
C GLU A 116 -6.31 13.89 14.84
N ASP A 117 -7.37 14.57 14.44
CA ASP A 117 -8.66 13.94 14.14
C ASP A 117 -8.60 13.22 12.79
N LEU A 118 -7.89 13.78 11.79
CA LEU A 118 -7.62 13.14 10.51
C LEU A 118 -6.88 11.80 10.71
N LEU A 119 -5.85 11.77 11.57
CA LEU A 119 -5.15 10.54 11.92
C LEU A 119 -6.09 9.49 12.54
N ARG A 120 -7.02 9.92 13.42
CA ARG A 120 -7.98 9.01 14.06
C ARG A 120 -9.02 8.47 13.09
N GLU A 121 -9.55 9.32 12.21
CA GLU A 121 -10.53 8.89 11.20
C GLU A 121 -9.91 7.91 10.19
N ALA A 122 -8.71 8.19 9.70
CA ALA A 122 -7.98 7.27 8.83
C ALA A 122 -7.69 5.93 9.54
N ALA A 123 -7.26 5.96 10.80
CA ALA A 123 -7.03 4.74 11.58
C ALA A 123 -8.33 3.93 11.75
N ARG A 124 -9.45 4.60 12.01
CA ARG A 124 -10.78 3.98 12.11
C ARG A 124 -11.19 3.30 10.81
N PHE A 125 -10.99 3.98 9.67
CA PHE A 125 -11.29 3.43 8.35
C PHE A 125 -10.59 2.08 8.11
N PHE A 126 -9.31 1.99 8.48
CA PHE A 126 -8.52 0.75 8.33
C PHE A 126 -8.77 -0.28 9.46
N GLY A 127 -9.66 0.00 10.41
CA GLY A 127 -9.97 -0.91 11.51
C GLY A 127 -8.86 -0.99 12.57
N TRP A 128 -7.97 0.00 12.63
CA TRP A 128 -6.92 0.05 13.66
C TRP A 128 -7.50 0.61 14.95
N ALA A 129 -7.68 -0.27 15.93
CA ALA A 129 -8.33 0.06 17.20
C ALA A 129 -7.57 1.08 18.06
N ARG A 130 -6.26 1.25 17.82
CA ARG A 130 -5.39 2.20 18.53
C ARG A 130 -4.45 2.87 17.55
N LEU A 131 -4.23 4.17 17.74
CA LEU A 131 -3.24 4.93 16.99
C LEU A 131 -1.85 4.70 17.62
N GLY A 132 -1.24 3.53 17.32
CA GLY A 132 0.11 3.18 17.76
C GLY A 132 1.16 4.07 17.09
N ALA A 133 2.41 4.02 17.58
CA ALA A 133 3.50 4.86 17.05
C ALA A 133 3.74 4.60 15.54
N ASP A 134 3.76 3.34 15.14
CA ASP A 134 3.96 2.92 13.75
C ASP A 134 2.85 3.43 12.80
N ILE A 135 1.59 3.41 13.26
CA ILE A 135 0.45 3.92 12.49
C ILE A 135 0.52 5.45 12.42
N ARG A 136 0.81 6.11 13.55
CA ARG A 136 0.94 7.56 13.63
C ARG A 136 2.05 8.05 12.69
N ASP A 137 3.23 7.44 12.76
CA ASP A 137 4.39 7.81 11.95
C ASP A 137 4.09 7.65 10.45
N ALA A 138 3.47 6.53 10.06
CA ALA A 138 3.09 6.28 8.67
C ALA A 138 2.08 7.31 8.15
N LEU A 139 0.98 7.53 8.87
CA LEU A 139 -0.07 8.47 8.46
C LEU A 139 0.43 9.93 8.49
N THR A 140 1.27 10.30 9.45
CA THR A 140 1.88 11.64 9.49
C THR A 140 2.76 11.86 8.26
N GLY A 141 3.61 10.88 7.91
CA GLY A 141 4.41 10.95 6.70
C GLY A 141 3.57 11.04 5.42
N ASP A 142 2.44 10.34 5.38
CA ASP A 142 1.51 10.43 4.25
C ASP A 142 0.83 11.81 4.14
N ILE A 143 0.43 12.43 5.27
CA ILE A 143 -0.11 13.79 5.28
C ILE A 143 0.95 14.79 4.81
N ASP A 144 2.17 14.68 5.31
CA ASP A 144 3.26 15.57 4.91
C ASP A 144 3.59 15.43 3.41
N ALA A 145 3.51 14.22 2.86
CA ALA A 145 3.67 13.97 1.43
C ALA A 145 2.55 14.60 0.60
N LEU A 146 1.29 14.52 1.04
CA LEU A 146 0.15 15.16 0.39
C LEU A 146 0.24 16.68 0.42
N ILE A 147 0.69 17.27 1.52
CA ILE A 147 0.94 18.72 1.61
C ILE A 147 2.08 19.12 0.65
N ALA A 148 3.17 18.35 0.62
CA ALA A 148 4.29 18.62 -0.28
C ALA A 148 3.93 18.48 -1.77
N ALA A 149 2.98 17.60 -2.10
CA ALA A 149 2.44 17.44 -3.45
C ALA A 149 1.44 18.53 -3.84
N GLY A 150 0.90 19.30 -2.86
CA GLY A 150 -0.13 20.30 -3.06
C GLY A 150 -1.56 19.72 -3.04
N ASP A 151 -1.74 18.45 -2.69
CA ASP A 151 -3.07 17.81 -2.59
C ASP A 151 -3.84 18.27 -1.35
N LEU A 152 -3.14 18.69 -0.30
CA LEU A 152 -3.71 19.20 0.94
C LEU A 152 -3.00 20.47 1.40
N VAL A 153 -3.74 21.35 2.06
CA VAL A 153 -3.21 22.57 2.70
C VAL A 153 -3.53 22.53 4.19
N GLU A 154 -2.52 22.73 5.04
CA GLU A 154 -2.70 22.87 6.48
C GLU A 154 -2.76 24.36 6.86
N SER A 155 -3.83 24.76 7.53
CA SER A 155 -4.08 26.12 8.00
C SER A 155 -4.42 26.14 9.50
N GLU A 156 -4.56 27.34 10.09
CA GLU A 156 -5.05 27.46 11.47
C GLU A 156 -6.46 26.87 11.66
N GLY A 157 -7.25 26.80 10.58
CA GLY A 157 -8.60 26.21 10.57
C GLY A 157 -8.61 24.69 10.35
N GLY A 158 -7.47 24.04 10.21
CA GLY A 158 -7.33 22.60 9.93
C GLY A 158 -6.89 22.31 8.50
N MET A 159 -7.06 21.04 8.10
CA MET A 159 -6.72 20.53 6.76
C MET A 159 -7.81 20.88 5.76
N MET A 160 -7.40 21.38 4.60
CA MET A 160 -8.26 21.74 3.49
C MET A 160 -7.78 21.01 2.23
N PRO A 161 -8.68 20.63 1.30
CA PRO A 161 -8.26 20.24 -0.03
C PRO A 161 -7.64 21.45 -0.73
N GLU A 162 -6.69 21.26 -1.65
CA GLU A 162 -6.27 22.34 -2.53
C GLU A 162 -7.42 22.67 -3.50
N GLU A 163 -7.86 23.91 -3.54
CA GLU A 163 -8.84 24.38 -4.53
C GLU A 163 -8.15 24.49 -5.89
N ASP A 164 -8.61 23.71 -6.88
CA ASP A 164 -8.21 23.89 -8.27
C ASP A 164 -8.47 25.33 -8.71
N SER A 165 -7.41 26.11 -8.96
CA SER A 165 -7.47 27.47 -9.47
C SER A 165 -7.58 27.52 -10.98
#